data_6e9177614b7518452b4dfe3791aaa0bf
#
_entry.id   6e9177614b7518452b4dfe3791aaa0bf
#
_cell.length_a   1.000
_cell.length_b   1.000
_cell.length_c   1.000
_cell.angle_alpha   90.00
_cell.angle_beta   90.00
_cell.angle_gamma   90.00
#
_symmetry.space_group_name_H-M   'P 1'
#
loop_
_entity.id
_entity.type
_entity.pdbx_description
1 polymer ?
#
loop_
_entity_poly.entity_id
_entity_poly.type
_entity_poly.pdbx_seq_one_letter_code
_entity_poly.pdbx_strand_id
1 'polypeptide(L)'
;MSLPIVFRVEAQAEFDEAFDWYEQQRAGLGVEFLISVAEILENIESFPKAYEIIFEDIRRAVVHKFPYLVLYIIEPSQVVVMAVFHSKRDPQVWQDRV
;
A
#
# COMPACT_ATOMS: atom_id res chain seq x y z
N MET A 1 -18.00 6.91 -8.92
CA MET A 1 -17.92 5.44 -9.05
C MET A 1 -16.55 4.98 -8.64
N SER A 2 -16.47 4.02 -7.73
CA SER A 2 -15.19 3.51 -7.24
C SER A 2 -14.64 2.38 -8.11
N LEU A 3 -13.30 2.27 -8.17
CA LEU A 3 -12.63 1.19 -8.88
C LEU A 3 -12.24 0.09 -7.88
N PRO A 4 -12.39 -1.18 -8.24
CA PRO A 4 -11.91 -2.25 -7.37
C PRO A 4 -10.40 -2.19 -7.22
N ILE A 5 -9.91 -2.61 -6.05
CA ILE A 5 -8.48 -2.65 -5.74
C ILE A 5 -8.01 -4.10 -5.77
N VAL A 6 -6.94 -4.34 -6.50
CA VAL A 6 -6.26 -5.64 -6.53
C VAL A 6 -4.81 -5.46 -6.11
N PHE A 7 -4.23 -6.49 -5.51
CA PHE A 7 -2.83 -6.47 -5.06
C PHE A 7 -1.98 -7.33 -5.97
N ARG A 8 -0.81 -6.84 -6.31
CA ARG A 8 0.23 -7.69 -6.87
C ARG A 8 0.71 -8.69 -5.81
N VAL A 9 1.24 -9.81 -6.27
CA VAL A 9 1.76 -10.86 -5.36
C VAL A 9 2.79 -10.30 -4.40
N GLU A 10 3.71 -9.47 -4.90
CA GLU A 10 4.75 -8.85 -4.08
C GLU A 10 4.17 -7.94 -3.01
N ALA A 11 3.14 -7.15 -3.37
CA ALA A 11 2.48 -6.26 -2.44
C ALA A 11 1.74 -7.02 -1.34
N GLN A 12 1.07 -8.10 -1.71
CA GLN A 12 0.37 -8.95 -0.73
C GLN A 12 1.37 -9.57 0.24
N ALA A 13 2.48 -10.09 -0.27
CA ALA A 13 3.53 -10.67 0.58
C ALA A 13 4.12 -9.65 1.53
N GLU A 14 4.34 -8.42 1.07
CA GLU A 14 4.86 -7.34 1.90
C GLU A 14 3.88 -6.96 3.00
N PHE A 15 2.59 -6.90 2.70
CA PHE A 15 1.57 -6.66 3.71
C PHE A 15 1.57 -7.78 4.75
N ASP A 16 1.57 -9.03 4.32
CA ASP A 16 1.53 -10.19 5.21
C ASP A 16 2.74 -10.23 6.14
N GLU A 17 3.93 -9.95 5.62
CA GLU A 17 5.16 -9.87 6.42
C GLU A 17 5.09 -8.76 7.47
N ALA A 18 4.61 -7.58 7.08
CA ALA A 18 4.49 -6.45 8.01
C ALA A 18 3.47 -6.74 9.09
N PHE A 19 2.32 -7.33 8.73
CA PHE A 19 1.30 -7.73 9.68
C PHE A 19 1.87 -8.69 10.73
N ASP A 20 2.55 -9.74 10.27
CA ASP A 20 3.12 -10.76 11.17
C ASP A 20 4.18 -10.15 12.08
N TRP A 21 5.03 -9.29 11.54
CA TRP A 21 6.07 -8.63 12.33
C TRP A 21 5.46 -7.79 13.45
N TYR A 22 4.43 -6.99 13.15
CA TYR A 22 3.77 -6.17 14.17
C TYR A 22 3.05 -7.00 15.22
N GLU A 23 2.39 -8.10 14.83
CA GLU A 23 1.74 -9.00 15.79
C GLU A 23 2.75 -9.63 16.76
N GLN A 24 3.94 -9.93 16.28
CA GLN A 24 5.02 -10.46 17.13
C GLN A 24 5.53 -9.42 18.11
N GLN A 25 5.47 -8.13 17.79
CA GLN A 25 5.90 -7.07 18.71
C GLN A 25 4.90 -6.89 19.85
N ARG A 26 3.61 -6.94 19.56
CA ARG A 26 2.53 -6.81 20.54
C ARG A 26 1.25 -7.38 19.93
N ALA A 27 0.55 -8.21 20.70
CA ALA A 27 -0.73 -8.77 20.24
C ALA A 27 -1.71 -7.62 19.91
N GLY A 28 -2.32 -7.69 18.73
CA GLY A 28 -3.25 -6.68 18.23
C GLY A 28 -2.59 -5.57 17.41
N LEU A 29 -1.26 -5.44 17.41
CA LEU A 29 -0.60 -4.37 16.67
C LEU A 29 -0.70 -4.61 15.15
N GLY A 30 -0.63 -5.87 14.70
CA GLY A 30 -0.87 -6.21 13.30
C GLY A 30 -2.28 -5.86 12.86
N VAL A 31 -3.27 -6.05 13.74
CA VAL A 31 -4.65 -5.65 13.46
C VAL A 31 -4.77 -4.14 13.32
N GLU A 32 -4.07 -3.36 14.16
CA GLU A 32 -4.02 -1.90 14.02
C GLU A 32 -3.41 -1.49 12.68
N PHE A 33 -2.36 -2.18 12.25
CA PHE A 33 -1.75 -1.95 10.94
C PHE A 33 -2.74 -2.26 9.81
N LEU A 34 -3.42 -3.40 9.89
CA LEU A 34 -4.45 -3.78 8.93
C LEU A 34 -5.53 -2.70 8.81
N ILE A 35 -6.03 -2.18 9.94
CA ILE A 35 -7.06 -1.15 9.96
C ILE A 35 -6.55 0.13 9.27
N SER A 36 -5.32 0.54 9.57
CA SER A 36 -4.73 1.74 8.94
C SER A 36 -4.56 1.58 7.44
N VAL A 37 -4.14 0.39 6.98
CA VAL A 37 -4.04 0.09 5.55
C VAL A 37 -5.44 0.08 4.91
N ALA A 38 -6.43 -0.54 5.55
CA ALA A 38 -7.79 -0.59 5.03
C ALA A 38 -8.39 0.82 4.87
N GLU A 39 -8.14 1.72 5.81
CA GLU A 39 -8.60 3.10 5.71
C GLU A 39 -8.01 3.82 4.50
N ILE A 40 -6.71 3.66 4.25
CA ILE A 40 -6.10 4.32 3.09
C ILE A 40 -6.58 3.69 1.78
N LEU A 41 -6.84 2.38 1.76
CA LEU A 41 -7.39 1.71 0.57
C LEU A 41 -8.80 2.21 0.25
N GLU A 42 -9.63 2.46 1.26
CA GLU A 42 -10.96 3.06 1.06
C GLU A 42 -10.84 4.45 0.42
N ASN A 43 -9.90 5.26 0.88
CA ASN A 43 -9.67 6.59 0.32
C ASN A 43 -9.17 6.50 -1.13
N ILE A 44 -8.28 5.57 -1.42
CA ILE A 44 -7.79 5.35 -2.79
C ILE A 44 -8.94 4.90 -3.70
N GLU A 45 -9.79 4.00 -3.22
CA GLU A 45 -10.95 3.52 -3.98
C GLU A 45 -11.87 4.67 -4.37
N SER A 46 -12.14 5.58 -3.42
CA SER A 46 -13.03 6.71 -3.64
C SER A 46 -12.39 7.84 -4.46
N PHE A 47 -11.10 8.11 -4.23
CA PHE A 47 -10.38 9.24 -4.81
C PHE A 47 -8.98 8.83 -5.31
N PRO A 48 -8.89 7.94 -6.29
CA PRO A 48 -7.59 7.39 -6.68
C PRO A 48 -6.63 8.43 -7.25
N LYS A 49 -7.13 9.52 -7.80
CA LYS A 49 -6.29 10.58 -8.39
C LYS A 49 -5.89 11.67 -7.38
N ALA A 50 -6.34 11.57 -6.12
CA ALA A 50 -6.01 12.56 -5.10
C ALA A 50 -4.56 12.46 -4.60
N TYR A 51 -3.87 11.36 -4.86
CA TYR A 51 -2.52 11.12 -4.38
C TYR A 51 -1.48 11.43 -5.44
N GLU A 52 -0.30 11.89 -5.00
CA GLU A 52 0.75 12.30 -5.93
C GLU A 52 1.38 11.14 -6.68
N ILE A 53 1.78 11.42 -7.93
CA ILE A 53 2.59 10.50 -8.72
C ILE A 53 4.04 10.72 -8.31
N ILE A 54 4.76 9.65 -7.96
CA ILE A 54 6.14 9.74 -7.48
C ILE A 54 7.17 9.13 -8.44
N PHE A 55 6.73 8.23 -9.31
CA PHE A 55 7.62 7.57 -10.26
C PHE A 55 6.79 6.92 -11.36
N GLU A 56 7.06 7.25 -12.64
CA GLU A 56 6.25 6.76 -13.75
C GLU A 56 4.77 7.08 -13.49
N ASP A 57 3.90 6.06 -13.47
CA ASP A 57 2.49 6.22 -13.14
C ASP A 57 2.16 5.82 -11.69
N ILE A 58 3.20 5.54 -10.88
CA ILE A 58 3.00 5.07 -9.51
C ILE A 58 2.67 6.24 -8.60
N ARG A 59 1.59 6.09 -7.85
CA ARG A 59 1.14 7.02 -6.82
C ARG A 59 1.46 6.48 -5.43
N ARG A 60 1.61 7.41 -4.49
CA ARG A 60 1.97 7.11 -3.10
C ARG A 60 0.87 7.54 -2.15
N ALA A 61 0.45 6.63 -1.27
CA ALA A 61 -0.42 6.94 -0.14
C ALA A 61 0.30 6.52 1.14
N VAL A 62 0.35 7.42 2.13
CA VAL A 62 1.03 7.18 3.40
C VAL A 62 0.08 6.51 4.37
N VAL A 63 0.51 5.40 4.97
CA VAL A 63 -0.27 4.67 5.98
C VAL A 63 -0.22 5.47 7.30
N HIS A 64 -1.40 5.69 7.92
CA HIS A 64 -1.47 6.43 9.18
C HIS A 64 -0.87 5.62 10.33
N LYS A 65 -0.06 6.26 11.17
CA LYS A 65 0.60 5.69 12.37
C LYS A 65 1.73 4.70 12.11
N PHE A 66 1.96 4.30 10.88
CA PHE A 66 2.99 3.31 10.55
C PHE A 66 3.89 3.85 9.44
N PRO A 67 5.20 3.53 9.46
CA PRO A 67 6.14 4.06 8.46
C PRO A 67 6.06 3.28 7.15
N TYR A 68 4.86 3.13 6.61
CA TYR A 68 4.60 2.38 5.40
C TYR A 68 3.89 3.21 4.36
N LEU A 69 4.14 2.86 3.11
CA LEU A 69 3.53 3.47 1.93
C LEU A 69 2.75 2.41 1.18
N VAL A 70 1.59 2.79 0.66
CA VAL A 70 0.87 2.00 -0.34
C VAL A 70 1.17 2.64 -1.68
N LEU A 71 1.81 1.89 -2.57
CA LEU A 71 2.18 2.34 -3.90
C LEU A 71 1.27 1.66 -4.92
N TYR A 72 0.64 2.46 -5.78
CA TYR A 72 -0.38 1.92 -6.68
C TYR A 72 -0.39 2.64 -8.03
N ILE A 73 -0.97 1.96 -9.02
CA ILE A 73 -1.25 2.54 -10.32
C ILE A 73 -2.76 2.46 -10.60
N ILE A 74 -3.25 3.36 -11.44
CA ILE A 74 -4.65 3.38 -11.85
C ILE A 74 -4.72 2.79 -13.26
N GLU A 75 -5.47 1.71 -13.40
CA GLU A 75 -5.81 1.13 -14.70
C GLU A 75 -7.26 1.53 -15.07
N PRO A 76 -7.68 1.35 -16.32
CA PRO A 76 -9.04 1.78 -16.73
C PRO A 76 -10.17 1.17 -15.90
N SER A 77 -10.02 -0.07 -15.40
CA SER A 77 -11.08 -0.78 -14.69
C SER A 77 -10.75 -1.13 -13.24
N GLN A 78 -9.55 -0.81 -12.77
CA GLN A 78 -9.12 -1.21 -11.42
C GLN A 78 -7.93 -0.38 -10.94
N VAL A 79 -7.70 -0.42 -9.63
CA VAL A 79 -6.48 0.10 -9.01
C VAL A 79 -5.61 -1.10 -8.65
N VAL A 80 -4.34 -1.06 -9.03
CA VAL A 80 -3.38 -2.13 -8.74
C VAL A 80 -2.38 -1.65 -7.69
N VAL A 81 -2.38 -2.30 -6.53
CA VAL A 81 -1.38 -2.02 -5.50
C VAL A 81 -0.09 -2.75 -5.88
N MET A 82 0.96 -1.99 -6.12
CA MET A 82 2.26 -2.46 -6.57
C MET A 82 3.15 -2.87 -5.41
N ALA A 83 3.02 -2.18 -4.27
CA ALA A 83 3.87 -2.40 -3.11
C ALA A 83 3.19 -1.90 -1.83
N VAL A 84 3.46 -2.59 -0.73
CA VAL A 84 3.22 -2.11 0.63
C VAL A 84 4.61 -2.01 1.25
N PHE A 85 5.15 -0.80 1.34
CA PHE A 85 6.58 -0.59 1.43
C PHE A 85 6.98 0.25 2.62
N HIS A 86 7.94 -0.26 3.41
CA HIS A 86 8.48 0.51 4.53
C HIS A 86 9.22 1.74 3.99
N SER A 87 8.93 2.91 4.55
CA SER A 87 9.41 4.20 4.04
C SER A 87 10.94 4.34 4.05
N LYS A 88 11.64 3.56 4.85
CA LYS A 88 13.11 3.60 4.97
C LYS A 88 13.84 2.57 4.10
N ARG A 89 13.10 1.71 3.41
CA ARG A 89 13.67 0.73 2.50
C ARG A 89 14.12 1.39 1.20
N ASP A 90 15.06 0.77 0.50
CA ASP A 90 15.56 1.29 -0.78
C ASP A 90 14.44 1.31 -1.84
N PRO A 91 14.07 2.49 -2.37
CA PRO A 91 13.01 2.58 -3.38
C PRO A 91 13.32 1.81 -4.67
N GLN A 92 14.58 1.52 -4.96
CA GLN A 92 14.95 0.77 -6.16
C GLN A 92 14.22 -0.57 -6.24
N VAL A 93 13.93 -1.18 -5.08
CA VAL A 93 13.24 -2.48 -5.02
C VAL A 93 11.88 -2.42 -5.72
N TRP A 94 11.05 -1.41 -5.45
CA TRP A 94 9.75 -1.31 -6.11
C TRP A 94 9.84 -0.64 -7.48
N GLN A 95 10.84 0.22 -7.70
CA GLN A 95 11.05 0.85 -9.00
C GLN A 95 11.38 -0.19 -10.08
N ASP A 96 12.08 -1.26 -9.69
CA ASP A 96 12.41 -2.35 -10.61
C ASP A 96 11.19 -3.20 -11.01
N ARG A 97 10.04 -2.98 -10.36
CA ARG A 97 8.80 -3.72 -10.67
C ARG A 97 8.02 -3.13 -11.85
N VAL A 98 8.40 -1.98 -12.32
CA VAL A 98 7.71 -1.31 -13.45
C VAL A 98 8.51 -1.39 -14.74
#